data_a34e73c8335a359a548941cfd7638ab9
#
_entry.id   a34e73c8335a359a548941cfd7638ab9
#
_cell.length_a   1.000
_cell.length_b   1.000
_cell.length_c   1.000
_cell.angle_alpha   90.00
_cell.angle_beta   90.00
_cell.angle_gamma   90.00
#
_symmetry.space_group_name_H-M   'P 1'
#
loop_
_entity.id
_entity.type
_entity.pdbx_description
1 polymer ?
#
loop_
_entity_poly.entity_id
_entity_poly.type
_entity_poly.pdbx_seq_one_letter_code
_entity_poly.pdbx_strand_id
1 'polypeptide(L)'
;SEARPPFSRASSTLTGVATPLSFTIGYQNYTETITAPSGNVTASLLRDCLGQNPAMAASGTVAATPVLTSRFERNASNELVCEGAGGGGAQAVVGNVTDMRVKYIGQAPGTTNLQYHPSTYAGPWSNIYAIEVCLELTGTEATPTSGQTYKNCSDNDTPYGDRLKMVFRNVFQIRSQGLS
;
A
#
# COMPACT_ATOMS: atom_id res chain seq x y z
N SER A 1 33.28 0.67 3.66
CA SER A 1 31.98 0.51 2.95
C SER A 1 30.95 0.16 3.99
N GLU A 2 30.04 1.04 4.30
CA GLU A 2 28.90 0.72 5.17
C GLU A 2 28.08 -0.39 4.48
N ALA A 3 28.00 -1.55 5.15
CA ALA A 3 27.19 -2.65 4.69
C ALA A 3 25.71 -2.22 4.76
N ARG A 4 25.06 -2.10 3.61
CA ARG A 4 23.61 -1.84 3.54
C ARG A 4 22.86 -2.96 4.22
N PRO A 5 21.82 -2.67 5.03
CA PRO A 5 20.95 -3.73 5.47
C PRO A 5 20.32 -4.40 4.23
N PRO A 6 20.44 -5.72 4.12
CA PRO A 6 19.89 -6.44 2.97
C PRO A 6 18.36 -6.33 2.97
N PHE A 7 17.73 -6.39 1.78
CA PHE A 7 16.29 -6.56 1.68
C PHE A 7 15.89 -7.86 2.40
N SER A 8 14.99 -7.74 3.36
CA SER A 8 14.43 -8.87 4.07
C SER A 8 12.99 -9.09 3.67
N ARG A 9 12.68 -10.23 3.07
CA ARG A 9 11.29 -10.58 2.75
C ARG A 9 10.38 -10.51 3.98
N ALA A 10 10.87 -10.95 5.12
CA ALA A 10 10.11 -11.02 6.37
C ALA A 10 9.73 -9.65 6.95
N SER A 11 10.56 -8.64 6.77
CA SER A 11 10.38 -7.32 7.41
C SER A 11 10.23 -6.16 6.44
N SER A 12 10.59 -6.37 5.15
CA SER A 12 10.62 -5.28 4.17
C SER A 12 9.47 -5.32 3.16
N THR A 13 8.73 -6.43 3.06
CA THR A 13 7.73 -6.61 2.01
C THR A 13 6.39 -5.99 2.34
N LEU A 14 5.92 -6.20 3.56
CA LEU A 14 4.64 -5.70 4.05
C LEU A 14 4.74 -5.37 5.53
N THR A 15 4.17 -4.24 5.90
CA THR A 15 3.87 -3.90 7.29
C THR A 15 2.55 -3.16 7.36
N GLY A 16 1.88 -3.20 8.52
CA GLY A 16 0.63 -2.50 8.73
C GLY A 16 0.60 -1.81 10.08
N VAL A 17 -0.18 -0.75 10.17
CA VAL A 17 -0.48 0.00 11.40
C VAL A 17 -1.99 0.09 11.52
N ALA A 18 -2.50 -0.20 12.72
CA ALA A 18 -3.94 -0.20 12.97
C ALA A 18 -4.51 1.20 13.23
N THR A 19 -3.72 2.10 13.81
CA THR A 19 -4.18 3.44 14.19
C THR A 19 -3.06 4.48 14.02
N PRO A 20 -3.17 5.41 13.07
CA PRO A 20 -4.14 5.42 11.98
C PRO A 20 -3.94 4.22 11.04
N LEU A 21 -5.03 3.72 10.45
CA LEU A 21 -4.96 2.57 9.58
C LEU A 21 -4.11 2.87 8.34
N SER A 22 -3.00 2.18 8.21
CA SER A 22 -2.11 2.28 7.07
C SER A 22 -1.41 0.96 6.81
N PHE A 23 -0.94 0.77 5.59
CA PHE A 23 -0.06 -0.33 5.24
C PHE A 23 1.06 0.16 4.31
N THR A 24 2.21 -0.48 4.43
CA THR A 24 3.38 -0.18 3.60
C THR A 24 3.78 -1.44 2.84
N ILE A 25 3.93 -1.31 1.53
CA ILE A 25 4.46 -2.36 0.65
C ILE A 25 5.89 -1.98 0.29
N GLY A 26 6.80 -2.95 0.40
CA GLY A 26 8.20 -2.78 0.06
C GLY A 26 8.65 -3.75 -1.03
N TYR A 27 9.52 -3.27 -1.90
CA TYR A 27 10.17 -4.05 -2.95
C TYR A 27 11.68 -3.92 -2.83
N GLN A 28 12.39 -4.96 -3.24
CA GLN A 28 13.84 -4.84 -3.40
C GLN A 28 14.14 -3.84 -4.51
N ASN A 29 14.91 -2.81 -4.19
CA ASN A 29 15.32 -1.82 -5.17
C ASN A 29 16.50 -2.36 -6.00
N TYR A 30 16.38 -2.25 -7.32
CA TYR A 30 17.43 -2.57 -8.27
C TYR A 30 17.91 -1.30 -8.95
N THR A 31 19.24 -1.13 -9.00
CA THR A 31 19.85 0.01 -9.66
C THR A 31 20.69 -0.44 -10.83
N GLU A 32 20.65 0.33 -11.92
CA GLU A 32 21.49 0.15 -13.10
C GLU A 32 22.23 1.43 -13.43
N THR A 33 23.36 1.28 -14.14
CA THR A 33 24.07 2.41 -14.68
C THR A 33 23.44 2.77 -16.03
N ILE A 34 22.87 3.97 -16.10
CA ILE A 34 22.30 4.52 -17.34
C ILE A 34 23.20 5.62 -17.88
N THR A 35 23.28 5.73 -19.23
CA THR A 35 23.98 6.81 -19.88
C THR A 35 23.05 8.02 -20.00
N ALA A 36 23.41 9.11 -19.34
CA ALA A 36 22.72 10.39 -19.43
C ALA A 36 23.59 11.40 -20.20
N PRO A 37 23.03 12.51 -20.70
CA PRO A 37 23.83 13.55 -21.39
C PRO A 37 24.99 14.10 -20.56
N SER A 38 24.86 14.06 -19.21
CA SER A 38 25.89 14.48 -18.26
C SER A 38 26.90 13.39 -17.89
N GLY A 39 26.83 12.21 -18.50
CA GLY A 39 27.66 11.04 -18.19
C GLY A 39 26.86 9.90 -17.55
N ASN A 40 27.55 8.83 -17.19
CA ASN A 40 26.90 7.65 -16.59
C ASN A 40 26.42 7.96 -15.18
N VAL A 41 25.14 7.67 -14.91
CA VAL A 41 24.52 7.79 -13.60
C VAL A 41 23.91 6.46 -13.16
N THR A 42 24.00 6.16 -11.88
CA THR A 42 23.29 5.00 -11.32
C THR A 42 21.87 5.41 -10.97
N ALA A 43 20.88 4.74 -11.55
CA ALA A 43 19.46 5.02 -11.33
C ALA A 43 18.70 3.79 -10.89
N SER A 44 17.64 3.97 -10.12
CA SER A 44 16.66 2.93 -9.85
C SER A 44 15.70 2.80 -11.03
N LEU A 45 15.43 1.57 -11.47
CA LEU A 45 14.43 1.28 -12.49
C LEU A 45 13.01 1.16 -11.92
N LEU A 46 12.89 0.97 -10.61
CA LEU A 46 11.60 0.85 -9.94
C LEU A 46 11.08 2.23 -9.54
N ARG A 47 9.76 2.31 -9.47
CA ARG A 47 9.02 3.48 -9.05
C ARG A 47 8.16 3.14 -7.84
N ASP A 48 7.99 4.11 -6.95
CA ASP A 48 7.01 4.04 -5.87
C ASP A 48 5.59 4.32 -6.39
N CYS A 49 4.62 4.36 -5.48
CA CYS A 49 3.22 4.62 -5.80
C CYS A 49 2.94 6.02 -6.39
N LEU A 50 3.87 6.95 -6.28
CA LEU A 50 3.80 8.28 -6.87
C LEU A 50 4.58 8.38 -8.19
N GLY A 51 5.12 7.26 -8.68
CA GLY A 51 5.95 7.23 -9.88
C GLY A 51 7.35 7.82 -9.67
N GLN A 52 7.77 7.99 -8.43
CA GLN A 52 9.05 8.59 -8.06
C GLN A 52 10.12 7.52 -7.89
N ASN A 53 11.37 7.91 -8.17
CA ASN A 53 12.54 7.14 -7.78
C ASN A 53 12.86 7.36 -6.30
N PRO A 54 13.54 6.41 -5.63
CA PRO A 54 14.19 6.71 -4.36
C PRO A 54 15.06 7.97 -4.49
N ALA A 55 15.07 8.79 -3.43
CA ALA A 55 15.79 10.05 -3.43
C ALA A 55 17.24 9.88 -3.90
N MET A 56 17.66 10.71 -4.84
CA MET A 56 19.05 10.82 -5.26
C MET A 56 19.83 11.50 -4.13
N ALA A 57 20.95 10.93 -3.74
CA ALA A 57 21.88 11.66 -2.86
C ALA A 57 22.38 12.91 -3.57
N ALA A 58 22.71 13.96 -2.81
CA ALA A 58 23.19 15.24 -3.35
C ALA A 58 24.44 15.14 -4.27
N SER A 59 25.12 14.00 -4.26
CA SER A 59 26.26 13.68 -5.14
C SER A 59 25.87 13.10 -6.50
N GLY A 60 24.57 13.04 -6.86
CA GLY A 60 24.11 12.44 -8.10
C GLY A 60 24.14 10.90 -8.12
N THR A 61 24.56 10.28 -7.04
CA THR A 61 24.42 8.83 -6.85
C THR A 61 23.10 8.53 -6.16
N VAL A 62 22.31 7.58 -6.69
CA VAL A 62 21.15 7.06 -5.99
C VAL A 62 21.62 6.61 -4.61
N ALA A 63 21.11 7.23 -3.54
CA ALA A 63 21.22 6.66 -2.22
C ALA A 63 20.55 5.30 -2.34
N ALA A 64 21.35 4.26 -2.41
CA ALA A 64 20.80 2.94 -2.68
C ALA A 64 20.12 2.45 -1.42
N THR A 65 18.87 2.89 -1.25
CA THR A 65 17.97 2.23 -0.31
C THR A 65 17.72 0.83 -0.85
N PRO A 66 17.96 -0.21 -0.07
CA PRO A 66 17.73 -1.58 -0.51
C PRO A 66 16.24 -1.87 -0.73
N VAL A 67 15.38 -1.00 -0.23
CA VAL A 67 13.92 -1.16 -0.25
C VAL A 67 13.28 0.09 -0.85
N LEU A 68 12.45 -0.12 -1.85
CA LEU A 68 11.53 0.89 -2.37
C LEU A 68 10.19 0.69 -1.68
N THR A 69 9.70 1.69 -0.96
CA THR A 69 8.46 1.61 -0.18
C THR A 69 7.35 2.47 -0.74
N SER A 70 6.12 2.00 -0.56
CA SER A 70 4.88 2.72 -0.85
C SER A 70 3.93 2.53 0.32
N ARG A 71 3.62 3.61 1.05
CA ARG A 71 2.72 3.60 2.20
C ARG A 71 1.37 4.20 1.80
N PHE A 72 0.31 3.51 2.14
CA PHE A 72 -1.06 3.91 1.87
C PHE A 72 -1.82 4.13 3.18
N GLU A 73 -2.59 5.21 3.21
CA GLU A 73 -3.39 5.61 4.38
C GLU A 73 -4.61 6.41 3.91
N ARG A 74 -5.73 6.32 4.65
CA ARG A 74 -6.84 7.27 4.49
C ARG A 74 -6.60 8.43 5.46
N ASN A 75 -6.52 9.65 4.91
CA ASN A 75 -6.31 10.86 5.70
C ASN A 75 -7.64 11.44 6.26
N ALA A 76 -7.53 12.48 7.08
CA ALA A 76 -8.67 13.16 7.69
C ALA A 76 -9.55 13.91 6.65
N SER A 77 -9.02 14.21 5.46
CA SER A 77 -9.75 14.85 4.35
C SER A 77 -10.54 13.85 3.50
N ASN A 78 -10.68 12.59 3.93
CA ASN A 78 -11.32 11.52 3.18
C ASN A 78 -10.63 11.24 1.84
N GLU A 79 -9.33 11.23 1.84
CA GLU A 79 -8.54 10.86 0.67
C GLU A 79 -7.69 9.63 0.99
N LEU A 80 -7.60 8.71 0.04
CA LEU A 80 -6.53 7.73 0.04
C LEU A 80 -5.27 8.45 -0.39
N VAL A 81 -4.29 8.50 0.48
CA VAL A 81 -2.98 9.09 0.20
C VAL A 81 -1.94 8.00 0.04
N CYS A 82 -0.96 8.26 -0.80
CA CYS A 82 0.24 7.47 -0.92
C CYS A 82 1.46 8.31 -0.54
N GLU A 83 2.38 7.72 0.22
CA GLU A 83 3.70 8.24 0.52
C GLU A 83 4.74 7.28 -0.07
N GLY A 84 5.51 7.81 -1.00
CA GLY A 84 6.55 7.05 -1.70
C GLY A 84 7.95 7.25 -1.10
N ALA A 85 8.90 6.43 -1.53
CA ALA A 85 10.30 6.50 -1.11
C ALA A 85 11.06 7.71 -1.71
N GLY A 86 10.45 8.44 -2.65
CA GLY A 86 11.07 9.59 -3.34
C GLY A 86 11.14 10.87 -2.51
N GLY A 87 10.60 10.89 -1.29
CA GLY A 87 10.72 12.02 -0.36
C GLY A 87 9.77 13.20 -0.63
N GLY A 88 8.80 13.06 -1.53
CA GLY A 88 7.82 14.11 -1.88
C GLY A 88 6.66 14.26 -0.89
N GLY A 89 6.67 13.51 0.22
CA GLY A 89 5.58 13.45 1.19
C GLY A 89 4.35 12.69 0.67
N ALA A 90 3.32 12.58 1.52
CA ALA A 90 2.08 11.90 1.17
C ALA A 90 1.25 12.75 0.19
N GLN A 91 0.75 12.13 -0.88
CA GLN A 91 -0.08 12.78 -1.90
C GLN A 91 -1.40 12.00 -2.07
N ALA A 92 -2.49 12.73 -2.31
CA ALA A 92 -3.79 12.14 -2.56
C ALA A 92 -3.80 11.42 -3.92
N VAL A 93 -4.24 10.16 -3.93
CA VAL A 93 -4.39 9.33 -5.13
C VAL A 93 -5.85 9.03 -5.45
N VAL A 94 -6.72 9.01 -4.44
CA VAL A 94 -8.17 8.87 -4.60
C VAL A 94 -8.88 9.76 -3.59
N GLY A 95 -9.82 10.59 -4.04
CA GLY A 95 -10.66 11.41 -3.19
C GLY A 95 -11.97 10.75 -2.78
N ASN A 96 -12.67 11.36 -1.82
CA ASN A 96 -14.00 10.94 -1.33
C ASN A 96 -14.03 9.52 -0.75
N VAL A 97 -12.95 9.06 -0.17
CA VAL A 97 -12.84 7.76 0.50
C VAL A 97 -13.35 7.89 1.94
N THR A 98 -14.57 7.47 2.20
CA THR A 98 -15.22 7.60 3.51
C THR A 98 -14.88 6.47 4.48
N ASP A 99 -14.53 5.28 3.98
CA ASP A 99 -13.98 4.19 4.79
C ASP A 99 -12.88 3.45 4.04
N MET A 100 -11.92 2.93 4.80
CA MET A 100 -10.89 2.03 4.32
C MET A 100 -10.75 0.88 5.30
N ARG A 101 -10.83 -0.35 4.79
CA ARG A 101 -10.61 -1.57 5.56
C ARG A 101 -9.51 -2.39 4.93
N VAL A 102 -8.73 -3.03 5.78
CA VAL A 102 -7.63 -3.88 5.37
C VAL A 102 -7.73 -5.19 6.13
N LYS A 103 -7.59 -6.31 5.40
CA LYS A 103 -7.38 -7.64 5.98
C LYS A 103 -6.11 -8.23 5.40
N TYR A 104 -5.35 -8.91 6.23
CA TYR A 104 -4.16 -9.61 5.79
C TYR A 104 -4.48 -11.07 5.61
N ILE A 105 -4.03 -11.66 4.52
CA ILE A 105 -4.29 -13.07 4.19
C ILE A 105 -2.97 -13.81 4.29
N GLY A 106 -2.92 -14.70 5.26
CA GLY A 106 -1.76 -15.49 5.56
C GLY A 106 -2.06 -16.99 5.51
N GLN A 107 -1.09 -17.76 5.91
CA GLN A 107 -1.19 -19.20 6.06
C GLN A 107 -0.89 -19.59 7.51
N ALA A 108 -1.71 -20.44 8.07
CA ALA A 108 -1.45 -20.98 9.40
C ALA A 108 -0.16 -21.83 9.36
N PRO A 109 0.76 -21.63 10.33
CA PRO A 109 2.03 -22.38 10.37
C PRO A 109 1.79 -23.89 10.27
N GLY A 110 2.54 -24.54 9.36
CA GLY A 110 2.46 -26.00 9.16
C GLY A 110 1.20 -26.51 8.47
N THR A 111 0.37 -25.63 7.89
CA THR A 111 -0.85 -26.00 7.17
C THR A 111 -0.94 -25.33 5.81
N THR A 112 -1.87 -25.77 4.96
CA THR A 112 -2.23 -25.11 3.70
C THR A 112 -3.45 -24.20 3.84
N ASN A 113 -3.99 -24.05 5.06
CA ASN A 113 -5.21 -23.29 5.30
C ASN A 113 -4.93 -21.78 5.28
N LEU A 114 -5.71 -21.05 4.52
CA LEU A 114 -5.68 -19.60 4.52
C LEU A 114 -6.31 -19.05 5.80
N GLN A 115 -5.67 -18.04 6.37
CA GLN A 115 -6.16 -17.29 7.51
C GLN A 115 -6.33 -15.82 7.14
N TYR A 116 -7.47 -15.25 7.55
CA TYR A 116 -7.74 -13.83 7.43
C TYR A 116 -7.46 -13.15 8.77
N HIS A 117 -6.55 -12.21 8.76
CA HIS A 117 -6.17 -11.43 9.93
C HIS A 117 -6.74 -10.02 9.83
N PRO A 118 -7.24 -9.44 10.95
CA PRO A 118 -7.74 -8.08 10.97
C PRO A 118 -6.62 -7.05 10.77
N SER A 119 -6.99 -5.79 10.57
CA SER A 119 -6.04 -4.66 10.46
C SER A 119 -5.17 -4.45 11.71
N THR A 120 -5.56 -5.02 12.85
CA THR A 120 -4.78 -5.00 14.11
C THR A 120 -3.67 -6.06 14.16
N TYR A 121 -3.50 -6.85 13.09
CA TYR A 121 -2.44 -7.85 13.04
C TYR A 121 -1.05 -7.21 13.16
N ALA A 122 -0.24 -7.72 14.07
CA ALA A 122 1.08 -7.16 14.41
C ALA A 122 2.26 -8.03 13.94
N GLY A 123 2.02 -9.00 13.05
CA GLY A 123 3.06 -9.89 12.53
C GLY A 123 3.04 -11.29 13.17
N PRO A 124 3.87 -12.21 12.71
CA PRO A 124 4.98 -12.05 11.76
C PRO A 124 4.51 -11.82 10.30
N TRP A 125 4.98 -10.73 9.70
CA TRP A 125 4.59 -10.32 8.35
C TRP A 125 5.04 -11.29 7.25
N SER A 126 6.07 -12.11 7.52
CA SER A 126 6.52 -13.17 6.63
C SER A 126 5.45 -14.22 6.30
N ASN A 127 4.41 -14.32 7.12
CA ASN A 127 3.33 -15.29 6.92
C ASN A 127 2.17 -14.72 6.10
N ILE A 128 2.25 -13.46 5.68
CA ILE A 128 1.22 -12.79 4.89
C ILE A 128 1.57 -12.86 3.41
N TYR A 129 0.68 -13.45 2.61
CA TYR A 129 0.84 -13.65 1.17
C TYR A 129 0.00 -12.72 0.32
N ALA A 130 -1.07 -12.16 0.91
CA ALA A 130 -1.94 -11.23 0.23
C ALA A 130 -2.55 -10.23 1.21
N ILE A 131 -3.04 -9.12 0.66
CA ILE A 131 -3.77 -8.08 1.37
C ILE A 131 -5.10 -7.85 0.67
N GLU A 132 -6.20 -7.91 1.40
CA GLU A 132 -7.50 -7.44 0.95
C GLU A 132 -7.65 -5.99 1.36
N VAL A 133 -7.91 -5.12 0.39
CA VAL A 133 -8.22 -3.71 0.61
C VAL A 133 -9.63 -3.45 0.17
N CYS A 134 -10.42 -2.85 1.05
CA CYS A 134 -11.76 -2.35 0.77
C CYS A 134 -11.79 -0.85 0.94
N LEU A 135 -12.28 -0.13 -0.08
CA LEU A 135 -12.51 1.31 -0.06
C LEU A 135 -13.98 1.59 -0.26
N GLU A 136 -14.50 2.48 0.56
CA GLU A 136 -15.86 3.01 0.41
C GLU A 136 -15.78 4.46 -0.03
N LEU A 137 -16.34 4.76 -1.19
CA LEU A 137 -16.36 6.09 -1.78
C LEU A 137 -17.76 6.67 -1.72
N THR A 138 -17.85 7.98 -1.51
CA THR A 138 -19.11 8.73 -1.50
C THR A 138 -19.14 9.72 -2.64
N GLY A 139 -20.20 9.70 -3.44
CA GLY A 139 -20.43 10.67 -4.50
C GLY A 139 -20.55 12.10 -3.96
N THR A 140 -20.13 13.06 -4.75
CA THR A 140 -20.22 14.50 -4.40
C THR A 140 -21.61 15.06 -4.55
N GLU A 141 -22.42 14.48 -5.44
CA GLU A 141 -23.77 14.97 -5.76
C GLU A 141 -24.82 14.28 -4.90
N ALA A 142 -25.85 15.04 -4.52
CA ALA A 142 -27.03 14.50 -3.87
C ALA A 142 -27.83 13.68 -4.90
N THR A 143 -28.16 12.44 -4.55
CA THR A 143 -28.90 11.52 -5.40
C THR A 143 -30.05 10.91 -4.58
N PRO A 144 -31.30 10.92 -5.09
CA PRO A 144 -32.41 10.30 -4.37
C PRO A 144 -32.22 8.79 -4.25
N THR A 145 -31.78 8.35 -3.09
CA THR A 145 -31.52 6.92 -2.78
C THR A 145 -32.37 6.42 -1.61
N SER A 146 -33.49 7.11 -1.35
CA SER A 146 -34.35 6.84 -0.21
C SER A 146 -34.78 5.37 -0.13
N GLY A 147 -34.56 4.74 1.01
CA GLY A 147 -34.91 3.34 1.28
C GLY A 147 -33.97 2.32 0.64
N GLN A 148 -32.96 2.71 -0.11
CA GLN A 148 -31.97 1.81 -0.68
C GLN A 148 -30.80 1.58 0.28
N THR A 149 -30.23 0.37 0.23
CA THR A 149 -29.06 -0.02 1.03
C THR A 149 -27.97 -0.57 0.13
N TYR A 150 -26.74 -0.54 0.61
CA TYR A 150 -25.57 -1.16 -0.01
C TYR A 150 -24.79 -1.99 1.03
N LYS A 151 -23.97 -2.94 0.58
CA LYS A 151 -23.03 -3.65 1.45
C LYS A 151 -21.77 -2.80 1.62
N ASN A 152 -21.51 -2.35 2.84
CA ASN A 152 -20.31 -1.59 3.17
C ASN A 152 -19.06 -2.48 3.28
N CYS A 153 -17.90 -1.91 3.60
CA CYS A 153 -16.65 -2.66 3.77
C CYS A 153 -16.64 -3.67 4.92
N SER A 154 -17.65 -3.64 5.80
CA SER A 154 -17.85 -4.64 6.87
C SER A 154 -18.94 -5.66 6.53
N ASP A 155 -19.42 -5.70 5.28
CA ASP A 155 -20.49 -6.56 4.77
C ASP A 155 -21.87 -6.33 5.44
N ASN A 156 -22.05 -5.18 6.08
CA ASN A 156 -23.31 -4.76 6.67
C ASN A 156 -24.18 -4.03 5.63
N ASP A 157 -25.51 -4.25 5.68
CA ASP A 157 -26.47 -3.45 4.94
C ASP A 157 -26.51 -2.04 5.56
N THR A 158 -26.18 -1.05 4.75
CA THR A 158 -26.06 0.35 5.17
C THR A 158 -26.89 1.23 4.23
N PRO A 159 -27.72 2.15 4.74
CA PRO A 159 -28.44 3.08 3.88
C PRO A 159 -27.52 3.97 3.07
N TYR A 160 -27.87 4.23 1.81
CA TYR A 160 -27.14 5.20 0.98
C TYR A 160 -27.20 6.63 1.54
N GLY A 161 -28.28 6.97 2.21
CA GLY A 161 -28.57 8.36 2.58
C GLY A 161 -29.02 9.17 1.38
N ASP A 162 -28.39 10.32 1.16
CA ASP A 162 -28.66 11.25 0.05
C ASP A 162 -27.56 11.25 -1.03
N ARG A 163 -26.60 10.33 -0.95
CA ARG A 163 -25.45 10.26 -1.87
C ARG A 163 -25.18 8.83 -2.31
N LEU A 164 -24.76 8.69 -3.54
CA LEU A 164 -24.31 7.39 -4.04
C LEU A 164 -23.07 6.93 -3.27
N LYS A 165 -23.08 5.66 -2.88
CA LYS A 165 -21.93 4.98 -2.27
C LYS A 165 -21.44 3.90 -3.22
N MET A 166 -20.11 3.77 -3.31
CA MET A 166 -19.45 2.73 -4.09
C MET A 166 -18.43 2.01 -3.21
N VAL A 167 -18.46 0.69 -3.26
CA VAL A 167 -17.51 -0.15 -2.51
C VAL A 167 -16.61 -0.89 -3.49
N PHE A 168 -15.31 -0.68 -3.35
CA PHE A 168 -14.28 -1.38 -4.10
C PHE A 168 -13.54 -2.31 -3.17
N ARG A 169 -13.60 -3.60 -3.43
CA ARG A 169 -12.88 -4.62 -2.67
C ARG A 169 -12.03 -5.44 -3.62
N ASN A 170 -10.75 -5.56 -3.32
CA ASN A 170 -9.84 -6.37 -4.10
C ASN A 170 -8.78 -7.02 -3.21
N VAL A 171 -8.25 -8.14 -3.69
CA VAL A 171 -7.16 -8.90 -3.06
C VAL A 171 -5.91 -8.76 -3.92
N PHE A 172 -4.84 -8.30 -3.30
CA PHE A 172 -3.54 -8.13 -3.93
C PHE A 172 -2.56 -9.15 -3.37
N GLN A 173 -2.04 -10.01 -4.24
CA GLN A 173 -1.00 -10.96 -3.85
C GLN A 173 0.35 -10.28 -3.73
N ILE A 174 1.08 -10.63 -2.67
CA ILE A 174 2.43 -10.13 -2.42
C ILE A 174 3.42 -11.09 -3.05
N ARG A 175 3.92 -10.73 -4.24
CA ARG A 175 4.78 -11.62 -5.07
C ARG A 175 6.10 -12.03 -4.42
N SER A 176 6.63 -11.22 -3.50
CA SER A 176 7.89 -11.50 -2.80
C SER A 176 7.75 -12.56 -1.69
N GLN A 177 6.53 -12.98 -1.38
CA GLN A 177 6.19 -14.01 -0.39
C GLN A 177 5.83 -15.34 -1.08
N GLY A 178 6.54 -15.72 -2.13
CA GLY A 178 6.29 -16.99 -2.79
C GLY A 178 6.43 -18.17 -1.82
N LEU A 179 5.57 -19.17 -1.97
CA LEU A 179 5.65 -20.45 -1.29
C LEU A 179 7.03 -21.07 -1.56
N SER A 180 7.83 -21.25 -0.53
CA SER A 180 9.10 -22.00 -0.56
C SER A 180 8.87 -23.41 -0.07
#